data_c517079ed88ac5aee219b523709181c9
#
_entry.id   c517079ed88ac5aee219b523709181c9
#
_cell.length_a   1.000
_cell.length_b   1.000
_cell.length_c   1.000
_cell.angle_alpha   90.00
_cell.angle_beta   90.00
_cell.angle_gamma   90.00
#
_symmetry.space_group_name_H-M   'P 1'
#
loop_
_entity.id
_entity.type
_entity.pdbx_description
1 polymer ?
#
loop_
_entity_poly.entity_id
_entity_poly.type
_entity_poly.pdbx_seq_one_letter_code
_entity_poly.pdbx_strand_id
1 'polypeptide(L)'
;MQPTSATPRDARTSATHDASSNAPDTAARVSLRRRAGHALAVVSMAASLSMLVAACSMPKHADTEAPPPDPFNPAATQLLDNTDWQLSGWKLASGSTREVPGGASGEPITLVLSTETGMRRASGFSGCNRYTGTYMLKDGKLNFGPLAGTRMACATPGGKIEGAYLAALAHVERSAVDMRKPQQLQLILDNGDTLVFARRGQ
;
A
#
# COMPACT_ATOMS: atom_id res chain seq x y z
N MET A 1 -28.78 38.44 31.97
CA MET A 1 -29.75 38.94 30.99
C MET A 1 -29.75 37.93 29.85
N GLN A 2 -30.71 37.00 29.90
CA GLN A 2 -31.29 36.35 28.71
C GLN A 2 -32.38 37.25 28.17
N PRO A 3 -32.91 37.11 26.92
CA PRO A 3 -33.63 35.91 26.49
C PRO A 3 -33.50 35.57 24.96
N THR A 4 -33.84 34.39 24.65
CA THR A 4 -35.02 33.74 23.99
C THR A 4 -34.93 33.53 22.49
N SER A 5 -34.98 32.29 22.10
CA SER A 5 -36.08 31.53 21.43
C SER A 5 -36.32 31.83 19.96
N ALA A 6 -36.26 30.81 19.09
CA ALA A 6 -37.39 30.35 18.29
C ALA A 6 -36.99 29.20 17.33
N THR A 7 -37.61 28.05 17.52
CA THR A 7 -37.97 27.08 16.47
C THR A 7 -39.33 27.44 15.93
N PRO A 8 -39.69 27.16 14.68
CA PRO A 8 -40.65 26.11 14.36
C PRO A 8 -40.29 25.33 13.09
N ARG A 9 -40.51 24.01 13.07
CA ARG A 9 -41.73 23.24 12.70
C ARG A 9 -42.17 23.31 11.23
N ASP A 10 -42.28 22.07 10.75
CA ASP A 10 -43.31 21.46 9.87
C ASP A 10 -43.12 21.57 8.35
N ALA A 11 -43.05 20.45 7.65
CA ALA A 11 -44.18 19.70 7.11
C ALA A 11 -43.72 18.51 6.27
N ARG A 12 -44.16 17.36 6.64
CA ARG A 12 -44.79 16.28 5.90
C ARG A 12 -45.17 16.56 4.45
N THR A 13 -44.86 15.63 3.56
CA THR A 13 -45.88 15.12 2.62
C THR A 13 -45.48 13.70 2.17
N SER A 14 -46.33 12.77 2.52
CA SER A 14 -46.43 11.42 2.00
C SER A 14 -47.10 11.47 0.62
N ALA A 15 -46.66 10.63 -0.29
CA ALA A 15 -47.47 10.22 -1.43
C ALA A 15 -47.15 8.76 -1.75
N THR A 16 -48.04 7.91 -1.31
CA THR A 16 -48.33 6.57 -1.81
C THR A 16 -48.97 6.66 -3.17
N HIS A 17 -48.57 5.86 -4.09
CA HIS A 17 -49.43 5.38 -5.17
C HIS A 17 -49.19 3.93 -5.48
N ASP A 18 -50.24 3.23 -5.29
CA ASP A 18 -50.73 1.92 -5.52
C ASP A 18 -50.72 1.48 -6.99
N ALA A 19 -50.54 0.18 -7.12
CA ALA A 19 -51.35 -0.82 -7.86
C ALA A 19 -51.53 -0.68 -9.37
N SER A 20 -51.22 -1.72 -10.07
CA SER A 20 -52.22 -2.58 -10.78
C SER A 20 -51.52 -3.48 -11.78
N SER A 21 -51.47 -4.74 -11.50
CA SER A 21 -52.04 -5.90 -12.18
C SER A 21 -52.39 -5.73 -13.66
N ASN A 22 -51.82 -6.60 -14.49
CA ASN A 22 -52.58 -7.32 -15.50
C ASN A 22 -51.69 -8.42 -16.14
N ALA A 23 -52.03 -9.66 -15.85
CA ALA A 23 -51.84 -10.77 -16.76
C ALA A 23 -53.04 -10.85 -17.72
N PRO A 24 -52.88 -11.40 -18.89
CA PRO A 24 -53.71 -12.56 -19.15
C PRO A 24 -52.98 -13.75 -19.77
N ASP A 25 -53.39 -14.88 -19.31
CA ASP A 25 -53.35 -16.20 -19.94
C ASP A 25 -53.71 -16.18 -21.43
N THR A 26 -52.98 -16.95 -22.20
CA THR A 26 -53.64 -17.66 -23.33
C THR A 26 -52.96 -19.01 -23.52
N ALA A 27 -53.73 -20.00 -23.14
CA ALA A 27 -53.45 -21.39 -23.32
C ALA A 27 -53.61 -21.86 -24.78
N ALA A 28 -52.89 -22.93 -25.06
CA ALA A 28 -53.23 -24.00 -25.99
C ALA A 28 -53.27 -23.73 -27.50
N ARG A 29 -52.34 -24.34 -28.22
CA ARG A 29 -52.73 -25.29 -29.28
C ARG A 29 -51.62 -26.34 -29.50
N VAL A 30 -51.93 -27.53 -29.09
CA VAL A 30 -51.35 -28.80 -29.52
C VAL A 30 -51.60 -28.99 -31.01
N SER A 31 -50.61 -29.26 -31.81
CA SER A 31 -50.76 -29.98 -33.07
C SER A 31 -49.59 -30.92 -33.29
N LEU A 32 -49.98 -32.13 -33.18
CA LEU A 32 -49.35 -33.40 -33.51
C LEU A 32 -49.01 -33.42 -35.01
N ARG A 33 -47.75 -33.43 -35.40
CA ARG A 33 -47.36 -34.07 -36.66
C ARG A 33 -46.12 -34.93 -36.48
N ARG A 34 -46.39 -36.13 -36.64
CA ARG A 34 -45.58 -37.34 -36.64
C ARG A 34 -44.53 -37.40 -37.75
N ARG A 35 -43.41 -38.01 -37.31
CA ARG A 35 -42.61 -38.99 -38.09
C ARG A 35 -41.92 -38.46 -39.37
N ALA A 36 -40.67 -38.29 -39.31
CA ALA A 36 -39.63 -38.93 -40.19
C ALA A 36 -38.31 -38.17 -39.98
N GLY A 37 -37.24 -38.87 -39.64
CA GLY A 37 -35.92 -38.25 -39.63
C GLY A 37 -34.92 -38.67 -38.53
N HIS A 38 -34.98 -39.94 -38.13
CA HIS A 38 -34.09 -40.47 -37.09
C HIS A 38 -32.82 -41.16 -37.65
N ALA A 39 -32.32 -40.75 -38.79
CA ALA A 39 -31.17 -41.46 -39.36
C ALA A 39 -29.95 -40.56 -39.74
N LEU A 40 -29.98 -39.27 -39.53
CA LEU A 40 -28.86 -38.38 -39.91
C LEU A 40 -28.26 -37.54 -38.78
N ALA A 41 -28.70 -37.70 -37.54
CA ALA A 41 -28.25 -36.87 -36.41
C ALA A 41 -27.11 -37.48 -35.57
N VAL A 42 -26.70 -38.72 -35.84
CA VAL A 42 -25.70 -39.41 -34.98
C VAL A 42 -24.27 -39.28 -35.51
N VAL A 43 -24.06 -38.89 -36.76
CA VAL A 43 -22.70 -38.74 -37.31
C VAL A 43 -22.09 -37.35 -37.10
N SER A 44 -22.91 -36.31 -36.87
CA SER A 44 -22.41 -34.93 -36.66
C SER A 44 -21.98 -34.64 -35.24
N MET A 45 -22.30 -35.46 -34.25
CA MET A 45 -21.99 -35.20 -32.85
C MET A 45 -20.63 -35.75 -32.41
N ALA A 46 -20.03 -36.65 -33.20
CA ALA A 46 -18.71 -37.21 -32.90
C ALA A 46 -17.54 -36.36 -33.39
N ALA A 47 -17.78 -35.41 -34.33
CA ALA A 47 -16.73 -34.50 -34.84
C ALA A 47 -16.55 -33.21 -34.04
N SER A 48 -17.51 -32.83 -33.21
CA SER A 48 -17.46 -31.56 -32.43
C SER A 48 -16.80 -31.67 -31.07
N LEU A 49 -16.52 -32.89 -30.60
CA LEU A 49 -15.94 -33.10 -29.25
C LEU A 49 -14.42 -33.19 -29.26
N SER A 50 -13.79 -33.19 -30.44
CA SER A 50 -12.31 -33.29 -30.55
C SER A 50 -11.56 -31.95 -30.62
N MET A 51 -12.26 -30.81 -30.63
CA MET A 51 -11.63 -29.47 -30.75
C MET A 51 -11.53 -28.67 -29.45
N LEU A 52 -11.90 -29.22 -28.31
CA LEU A 52 -11.94 -28.50 -27.03
C LEU A 52 -10.77 -28.81 -26.07
N VAL A 53 -9.76 -29.57 -26.51
CA VAL A 53 -8.62 -29.92 -25.63
C VAL A 53 -7.32 -29.19 -25.98
N ALA A 54 -7.32 -28.30 -26.98
CA ALA A 54 -6.09 -27.64 -27.46
C ALA A 54 -5.87 -26.22 -26.91
N ALA A 55 -6.50 -25.79 -25.84
CA ALA A 55 -6.43 -24.42 -25.37
C ALA A 55 -6.03 -24.25 -23.91
N CYS A 56 -5.00 -24.95 -23.45
CA CYS A 56 -4.31 -24.57 -22.19
C CYS A 56 -2.85 -25.03 -22.20
N SER A 57 -2.13 -24.81 -23.27
CA SER A 57 -0.67 -24.69 -23.17
C SER A 57 -0.39 -23.25 -22.77
N MET A 58 -0.39 -22.97 -21.45
CA MET A 58 0.26 -21.76 -20.96
C MET A 58 1.70 -21.78 -21.48
N PRO A 59 2.16 -20.70 -22.13
CA PRO A 59 3.57 -20.59 -22.46
C PRO A 59 4.35 -20.73 -21.15
N LYS A 60 5.13 -21.79 -21.01
CA LYS A 60 6.19 -21.85 -20.01
C LYS A 60 7.11 -20.70 -20.36
N HIS A 61 7.05 -19.63 -19.60
CA HIS A 61 8.09 -18.61 -19.62
C HIS A 61 9.35 -19.32 -19.13
N ALA A 62 10.22 -19.64 -20.06
CA ALA A 62 11.56 -20.11 -19.76
C ALA A 62 12.47 -18.90 -19.45
N ASP A 63 12.05 -18.06 -18.51
CA ASP A 63 12.89 -16.99 -17.96
C ASP A 63 13.63 -17.52 -16.72
N THR A 64 14.46 -18.52 -16.94
CA THR A 64 15.40 -19.02 -15.91
C THR A 64 16.58 -18.09 -15.67
N GLU A 65 16.67 -16.96 -16.37
CA GLU A 65 17.75 -15.96 -16.20
C GLU A 65 17.25 -14.58 -15.77
N ALA A 66 15.95 -14.38 -15.57
CA ALA A 66 15.48 -13.14 -14.98
C ALA A 66 16.03 -12.99 -13.54
N PRO A 67 16.65 -11.87 -13.19
CA PRO A 67 17.07 -11.62 -11.82
C PRO A 67 15.84 -11.74 -10.92
N PRO A 68 16.01 -12.26 -9.68
CA PRO A 68 14.90 -12.39 -8.76
C PRO A 68 14.21 -11.02 -8.62
N PRO A 69 12.86 -10.98 -8.62
CA PRO A 69 12.13 -9.72 -8.53
C PRO A 69 12.58 -8.95 -7.29
N ASP A 70 12.72 -7.64 -7.44
CA ASP A 70 13.05 -6.75 -6.33
C ASP A 70 12.03 -6.96 -5.21
N PRO A 71 12.46 -7.35 -4.01
CA PRO A 71 11.58 -7.59 -2.87
C PRO A 71 10.91 -6.30 -2.36
N PHE A 72 11.42 -5.13 -2.74
CA PHE A 72 10.90 -3.86 -2.28
C PHE A 72 9.71 -3.41 -3.13
N ASN A 73 8.55 -3.26 -2.45
CA ASN A 73 7.31 -2.88 -3.09
C ASN A 73 6.93 -1.42 -2.76
N PRO A 74 6.92 -0.50 -3.74
CA PRO A 74 6.50 0.88 -3.52
C PRO A 74 5.03 1.00 -3.06
N ALA A 75 4.14 0.11 -3.52
CA ALA A 75 2.74 0.13 -3.10
C ALA A 75 2.57 -0.17 -1.59
N ALA A 76 3.48 -0.94 -0.98
CA ALA A 76 3.46 -1.23 0.45
C ALA A 76 3.79 0.02 1.30
N THR A 77 4.27 1.10 0.72
CA THR A 77 4.48 2.39 1.41
C THR A 77 3.19 2.91 2.06
N GLN A 78 2.02 2.57 1.52
CA GLN A 78 0.73 2.94 2.13
C GLN A 78 0.47 2.25 3.49
N LEU A 79 1.24 1.22 3.83
CA LEU A 79 1.12 0.46 5.08
C LEU A 79 2.07 0.98 6.18
N LEU A 80 2.68 2.14 5.99
CA LEU A 80 3.67 2.70 6.93
C LEU A 80 3.05 3.39 8.15
N ASP A 81 1.77 3.68 8.16
CA ASP A 81 1.08 4.26 9.33
C ASP A 81 1.20 3.35 10.55
N ASN A 82 1.50 3.93 11.71
CA ASN A 82 1.69 3.25 12.99
C ASN A 82 2.80 2.19 12.98
N THR A 83 3.96 2.62 12.49
CA THR A 83 5.13 1.75 12.34
C THR A 83 6.37 2.34 12.99
N ASP A 84 7.25 1.48 13.53
CA ASP A 84 8.50 1.84 14.18
C ASP A 84 9.68 1.18 13.47
N TRP A 85 10.70 1.96 13.15
CA TRP A 85 11.82 1.60 12.32
C TRP A 85 13.14 2.00 12.97
N GLN A 86 14.18 1.21 12.74
CA GLN A 86 15.56 1.48 13.11
C GLN A 86 16.42 1.56 11.86
N LEU A 87 17.21 2.61 11.72
CA LEU A 87 18.18 2.71 10.63
C LEU A 87 19.22 1.59 10.78
N SER A 88 19.28 0.70 9.80
CA SER A 88 20.17 -0.47 9.77
C SER A 88 21.30 -0.33 8.74
N GLY A 89 21.17 0.59 7.78
CA GLY A 89 22.17 0.82 6.76
C GLY A 89 21.98 2.14 6.02
N TRP A 90 23.11 2.67 5.51
CA TRP A 90 23.13 3.82 4.63
C TRP A 90 24.09 3.54 3.48
N LYS A 91 23.57 3.34 2.29
CA LYS A 91 24.33 3.15 1.06
C LYS A 91 24.44 4.48 0.33
N LEU A 92 25.65 4.86 -0.04
CA LEU A 92 25.90 6.05 -0.87
C LEU A 92 25.68 5.71 -2.35
N ALA A 93 25.37 6.71 -3.16
CA ALA A 93 25.23 6.57 -4.62
C ALA A 93 26.50 5.99 -5.27
N SER A 94 27.66 6.19 -4.66
CA SER A 94 28.94 5.60 -5.10
C SER A 94 29.05 4.09 -4.91
N GLY A 95 28.07 3.45 -4.22
CA GLY A 95 28.09 2.04 -3.86
C GLY A 95 28.79 1.74 -2.52
N SER A 96 29.47 2.70 -1.91
CA SER A 96 30.05 2.56 -0.57
C SER A 96 28.97 2.68 0.52
N THR A 97 29.28 2.26 1.74
CA THR A 97 28.38 2.38 2.89
C THR A 97 28.88 3.44 3.87
N ARG A 98 27.96 4.20 4.42
CA ARG A 98 28.21 5.08 5.56
C ARG A 98 27.97 4.29 6.84
N GLU A 99 28.88 4.41 7.81
CA GLU A 99 28.69 3.81 9.12
C GLU A 99 27.46 4.41 9.82
N VAL A 100 26.61 3.53 10.34
CA VAL A 100 25.39 3.89 11.08
C VAL A 100 25.60 3.51 12.53
N PRO A 101 25.49 4.44 13.49
CA PRO A 101 25.61 4.14 14.90
C PRO A 101 24.46 3.22 15.35
N GLY A 102 24.78 2.25 16.19
CA GLY A 102 23.80 1.31 16.74
C GLY A 102 24.43 0.26 17.63
N GLY A 103 23.63 -0.49 18.36
CA GLY A 103 24.05 -1.56 19.25
C GLY A 103 24.98 -1.07 20.37
N ALA A 104 26.13 -1.73 20.56
CA ALA A 104 27.09 -1.37 21.61
C ALA A 104 27.72 0.01 21.45
N SER A 105 27.63 0.64 20.29
CA SER A 105 28.21 1.97 20.00
C SER A 105 27.26 3.13 20.27
N GLY A 106 26.02 2.89 20.72
CA GLY A 106 25.09 3.94 21.10
C GLY A 106 23.63 3.63 20.79
N GLU A 107 22.75 4.53 21.18
CA GLU A 107 21.31 4.43 20.87
C GLU A 107 21.10 4.46 19.36
N PRO A 108 20.32 3.54 18.78
CA PRO A 108 20.10 3.48 17.34
C PRO A 108 19.27 4.67 16.84
N ILE A 109 19.55 5.11 15.63
CA ILE A 109 18.71 6.08 14.92
C ILE A 109 17.37 5.45 14.60
N THR A 110 16.27 6.11 14.96
CA THR A 110 14.92 5.59 14.81
C THR A 110 14.00 6.51 14.03
N LEU A 111 12.97 5.92 13.42
CA LEU A 111 11.89 6.60 12.73
C LEU A 111 10.56 5.96 13.13
N VAL A 112 9.72 6.70 13.80
CA VAL A 112 8.36 6.30 14.21
C VAL A 112 7.36 7.09 13.38
N LEU A 113 6.46 6.38 12.73
CA LEU A 113 5.37 6.94 11.93
C LEU A 113 4.05 6.66 12.67
N SER A 114 3.39 7.69 13.19
CA SER A 114 2.18 7.54 14.02
C SER A 114 1.03 8.39 13.51
N THR A 115 -0.18 7.88 13.68
CA THR A 115 -1.45 8.57 13.43
C THR A 115 -2.29 8.74 14.70
N GLU A 116 -1.75 8.41 15.88
CA GLU A 116 -2.49 8.40 17.16
C GLU A 116 -3.15 9.74 17.50
N THR A 117 -2.59 10.85 17.07
CA THR A 117 -3.15 12.19 17.30
C THR A 117 -4.15 12.63 16.23
N GLY A 118 -4.57 11.73 15.35
CA GLY A 118 -5.41 12.05 14.19
C GLY A 118 -4.66 12.70 13.02
N MET A 119 -3.36 12.96 13.17
CA MET A 119 -2.48 13.50 12.12
C MET A 119 -1.26 12.60 11.95
N ARG A 120 -0.75 12.50 10.74
CA ARG A 120 0.49 11.78 10.45
C ARG A 120 1.70 12.52 11.01
N ARG A 121 2.34 11.93 12.02
CA ARG A 121 3.54 12.46 12.68
C ARG A 121 4.70 11.51 12.51
N ALA A 122 5.83 12.05 12.08
CA ALA A 122 7.11 11.38 12.12
C ALA A 122 7.86 11.84 13.38
N SER A 123 8.48 10.91 14.09
CA SER A 123 9.34 11.22 15.26
C SER A 123 10.42 10.16 15.40
N GLY A 124 11.39 10.42 16.25
CA GLY A 124 12.44 9.45 16.51
C GLY A 124 13.65 10.06 17.20
N PHE A 125 14.74 9.29 17.18
CA PHE A 125 16.06 9.68 17.66
C PHE A 125 17.01 9.76 16.45
N SER A 126 17.70 10.87 16.29
CA SER A 126 18.56 11.16 15.12
C SER A 126 20.04 10.83 15.33
N GLY A 127 20.37 10.23 16.48
CA GLY A 127 21.76 9.90 16.87
C GLY A 127 22.29 10.74 18.03
N CYS A 128 21.73 11.92 18.28
CA CYS A 128 22.00 12.78 19.43
C CYS A 128 20.70 13.34 19.99
N ASN A 129 19.82 13.83 19.13
CA ASN A 129 18.62 14.53 19.51
C ASN A 129 17.36 13.75 19.12
N ARG A 130 16.27 13.98 19.85
CA ARG A 130 14.94 13.56 19.42
C ARG A 130 14.40 14.57 18.43
N TYR A 131 13.67 14.07 17.42
CA TYR A 131 13.06 14.91 16.42
C TYR A 131 11.58 14.57 16.25
N THR A 132 10.82 15.51 15.72
CA THR A 132 9.42 15.35 15.34
C THR A 132 9.08 16.24 14.17
N GLY A 133 8.08 15.84 13.41
CA GLY A 133 7.52 16.58 12.29
C GLY A 133 6.28 15.89 11.74
N THR A 134 5.91 16.20 10.52
CA THR A 134 4.80 15.57 9.82
C THR A 134 5.32 14.68 8.70
N TYR A 135 4.49 13.71 8.26
CA TYR A 135 4.75 12.97 7.04
C TYR A 135 3.47 12.82 6.20
N MET A 136 3.65 12.53 4.94
CA MET A 136 2.59 12.22 3.99
C MET A 136 2.94 10.96 3.21
N LEU A 137 1.92 10.14 2.96
CA LEU A 137 1.99 8.99 2.04
C LEU A 137 1.18 9.37 0.80
N LYS A 138 1.87 9.59 -0.30
CA LYS A 138 1.25 9.99 -1.55
C LYS A 138 1.99 9.35 -2.72
N ASP A 139 1.25 8.75 -3.64
CA ASP A 139 1.77 8.16 -4.89
C ASP A 139 2.90 7.12 -4.65
N GLY A 140 2.75 6.29 -3.59
CA GLY A 140 3.76 5.30 -3.23
C GLY A 140 5.04 5.89 -2.62
N LYS A 141 5.00 7.16 -2.20
CA LYS A 141 6.14 7.90 -1.67
C LYS A 141 5.87 8.38 -0.24
N LEU A 142 6.85 8.19 0.63
CA LEU A 142 6.90 8.79 1.96
C LEU A 142 7.60 10.14 1.89
N ASN A 143 6.89 11.20 2.21
CA ASN A 143 7.43 12.55 2.24
C ASN A 143 7.39 13.09 3.67
N PHE A 144 8.45 13.81 4.06
CA PHE A 144 8.52 14.45 5.36
C PHE A 144 8.33 15.96 5.22
N GLY A 145 7.54 16.54 6.13
CA GLY A 145 7.49 17.97 6.33
C GLY A 145 8.69 18.45 7.16
N PRO A 146 8.73 19.74 7.55
CA PRO A 146 9.79 20.26 8.39
C PRO A 146 9.95 19.44 9.67
N LEU A 147 11.18 19.01 9.94
CA LEU A 147 11.55 18.27 11.14
C LEU A 147 12.18 19.22 12.15
N ALA A 148 11.69 19.22 13.38
CA ALA A 148 12.22 19.97 14.50
C ALA A 148 12.81 19.02 15.54
N GLY A 149 13.96 19.32 16.08
CA GLY A 149 14.63 18.51 17.09
C GLY A 149 15.07 19.31 18.31
N THR A 150 15.40 18.60 19.38
CA THR A 150 16.17 19.18 20.51
C THR A 150 17.56 19.58 20.02
N ARG A 151 18.27 20.38 20.79
CA ARG A 151 19.58 20.93 20.38
C ARG A 151 20.62 20.64 21.45
N MET A 152 20.85 19.37 21.74
CA MET A 152 22.00 18.96 22.55
C MET A 152 23.23 18.81 21.67
N ALA A 153 24.40 19.14 22.22
CA ALA A 153 25.68 18.90 21.57
C ALA A 153 26.20 17.51 21.99
N CYS A 154 26.39 16.62 21.06
CA CYS A 154 26.89 15.27 21.30
C CYS A 154 28.20 15.05 20.53
N ALA A 155 29.26 14.67 21.25
CA ALA A 155 30.52 14.26 20.64
C ALA A 155 30.55 12.81 20.17
N THR A 156 29.40 12.10 20.22
CA THR A 156 29.22 10.70 19.85
C THR A 156 29.22 10.51 18.32
N PRO A 157 29.46 9.28 17.84
CA PRO A 157 29.26 8.96 16.41
C PRO A 157 27.88 9.34 15.90
N GLY A 158 26.83 9.17 16.73
CA GLY A 158 25.46 9.58 16.40
C GLY A 158 25.33 11.08 16.18
N GLY A 159 25.96 11.90 17.01
CA GLY A 159 25.96 13.37 16.84
C GLY A 159 26.62 13.83 15.53
N LYS A 160 27.60 13.08 15.02
CA LYS A 160 28.26 13.39 13.74
C LYS A 160 27.37 13.12 12.52
N ILE A 161 26.46 12.17 12.61
CA ILE A 161 25.60 11.76 11.49
C ILE A 161 24.22 12.44 11.50
N GLU A 162 23.80 13.00 12.64
CA GLU A 162 22.47 13.57 12.86
C GLU A 162 22.05 14.56 11.77
N GLY A 163 22.89 15.57 11.53
CA GLY A 163 22.58 16.62 10.54
C GLY A 163 22.37 16.03 9.14
N ALA A 164 23.22 15.07 8.76
CA ALA A 164 23.10 14.38 7.47
C ALA A 164 21.83 13.51 7.42
N TYR A 165 21.49 12.84 8.52
CA TYR A 165 20.27 12.01 8.58
C TYR A 165 18.99 12.85 8.46
N LEU A 166 18.89 13.95 9.23
CA LEU A 166 17.70 14.82 9.15
C LEU A 166 17.58 15.49 7.77
N ALA A 167 18.70 15.89 7.16
CA ALA A 167 18.71 16.40 5.79
C ALA A 167 18.26 15.32 4.80
N ALA A 168 18.73 14.08 4.95
CA ALA A 168 18.34 12.97 4.08
C ALA A 168 16.83 12.70 4.08
N LEU A 169 16.17 12.78 5.24
CA LEU A 169 14.71 12.61 5.32
C LEU A 169 13.95 13.68 4.53
N ALA A 170 14.47 14.89 4.40
CA ALA A 170 13.86 15.94 3.59
C ALA A 170 14.01 15.72 2.07
N HIS A 171 14.91 14.84 1.65
CA HIS A 171 15.28 14.59 0.26
C HIS A 171 14.88 13.20 -0.25
N VAL A 172 13.87 12.57 0.36
CA VAL A 172 13.36 11.27 -0.10
C VAL A 172 12.69 11.44 -1.46
N GLU A 173 13.19 10.72 -2.44
CA GLU A 173 12.64 10.64 -3.81
C GLU A 173 11.67 9.47 -3.97
N ARG A 174 12.04 8.30 -3.44
CA ARG A 174 11.24 7.07 -3.51
C ARG A 174 11.29 6.32 -2.19
N SER A 175 10.23 5.57 -1.91
CA SER A 175 10.18 4.66 -0.77
C SER A 175 9.60 3.31 -1.18
N ALA A 176 10.07 2.25 -0.55
CA ALA A 176 9.59 0.90 -0.78
C ALA A 176 9.72 0.06 0.47
N VAL A 177 8.87 -0.94 0.64
CA VAL A 177 8.87 -1.84 1.80
C VAL A 177 9.04 -3.28 1.34
N ASP A 178 10.01 -3.98 1.90
CA ASP A 178 10.10 -5.43 1.84
C ASP A 178 9.21 -6.02 2.94
N MET A 179 8.16 -6.70 2.53
CA MET A 179 7.17 -7.30 3.44
C MET A 179 7.60 -8.67 3.99
N ARG A 180 8.72 -9.21 3.53
CA ARG A 180 9.30 -10.43 4.12
C ARG A 180 9.79 -10.16 5.54
N LYS A 181 9.89 -11.18 6.35
CA LYS A 181 10.39 -11.03 7.73
C LYS A 181 11.91 -11.23 7.79
N PRO A 182 12.64 -10.35 8.48
CA PRO A 182 12.19 -9.08 9.08
C PRO A 182 11.86 -8.04 8.02
N GLN A 183 10.79 -7.27 8.24
CA GLN A 183 10.39 -6.21 7.31
C GLN A 183 11.46 -5.12 7.21
N GLN A 184 11.67 -4.61 6.01
CA GLN A 184 12.60 -3.51 5.76
C GLN A 184 11.92 -2.37 5.00
N LEU A 185 12.23 -1.14 5.40
CA LEU A 185 11.87 0.06 4.68
C LEU A 185 13.11 0.61 3.98
N GLN A 186 12.99 0.91 2.70
CA GLN A 186 14.02 1.53 1.90
C GLN A 186 13.57 2.95 1.49
N LEU A 187 14.40 3.94 1.78
CA LEU A 187 14.23 5.31 1.33
C LEU A 187 15.38 5.66 0.39
N ILE A 188 15.04 5.95 -0.86
CA ILE A 188 16.00 6.35 -1.89
C ILE A 188 15.91 7.87 -2.01
N LEU A 189 17.04 8.53 -1.89
CA LEU A 189 17.18 9.98 -1.91
C LEU A 189 17.36 10.50 -3.35
N ASP A 190 17.14 11.79 -3.56
CA ASP A 190 17.32 12.47 -4.84
C ASP A 190 18.78 12.44 -5.34
N ASN A 191 19.75 12.34 -4.43
CA ASN A 191 21.17 12.19 -4.76
C ASN A 191 21.60 10.75 -5.05
N GLY A 192 20.66 9.79 -5.01
CA GLY A 192 20.90 8.37 -5.22
C GLY A 192 21.35 7.58 -3.98
N ASP A 193 21.56 8.20 -2.84
CA ASP A 193 21.80 7.50 -1.57
C ASP A 193 20.57 6.69 -1.17
N THR A 194 20.79 5.64 -0.39
CA THR A 194 19.71 4.79 0.10
C THR A 194 19.83 4.55 1.60
N LEU A 195 18.79 4.92 2.33
CA LEU A 195 18.61 4.57 3.74
C LEU A 195 17.83 3.25 3.84
N VAL A 196 18.33 2.31 4.62
CA VAL A 196 17.67 1.03 4.90
C VAL A 196 17.32 0.97 6.38
N PHE A 197 16.06 0.67 6.66
CA PHE A 197 15.55 0.54 8.01
C PHE A 197 15.04 -0.88 8.25
N ALA A 198 15.28 -1.40 9.44
CA ALA A 198 14.68 -2.62 9.94
C ALA A 198 13.45 -2.29 10.80
N ARG A 199 12.38 -3.08 10.67
CA ARG A 199 11.17 -2.94 11.51
C ARG A 199 11.50 -3.27 12.96
N ARG A 200 10.99 -2.46 13.90
CA ARG A 200 11.04 -2.71 15.34
C ARG A 200 9.72 -3.30 15.83
N GLY A 201 9.79 -4.08 16.90
CA GLY A 201 8.57 -4.59 17.55
C GLY A 201 7.83 -5.72 16.81
N GLN A 202 8.56 -6.56 16.04
CA GLN A 202 8.02 -7.80 15.45
C GLN A 202 8.45 -9.03 16.22
#